data_c8c887d7916107bdefff914a1d8195af
#
_entry.id   c8c887d7916107bdefff914a1d8195af
#
_cell.length_a   1.000
_cell.length_b   1.000
_cell.length_c   1.000
_cell.angle_alpha   90.00
_cell.angle_beta   90.00
_cell.angle_gamma   90.00
#
_symmetry.space_group_name_H-M   'P 1'
#
loop_
_entity.id
_entity.type
_entity.pdbx_description
1 polymer ?
#
loop_
_entity_poly.entity_id
_entity_poly.type
_entity_poly.pdbx_seq_one_letter_code
_entity_poly.pdbx_strand_id
1 'polypeptide(L)'
;YVSSNNFSVYKLIEEWPNWPNKWLNIYGVSGSGKTHLSKILEKKIGKVKIINAENINDSTIISLEKFECIIIDNFKNNVDQKILFSLLNQSKQLEKFILVNSEIPLKQMKFKIVDLKSRIESFLFMGIELPTDDLLQVIITKSFSDKQVKLDPKISSFIIKNVERSYDKMFKFLKDVDELSLSSGKSININLIKKVLGNNE
;
A
#
# COMPACT_ATOMS: atom_id res chain seq x y z
N TYR A 1 9.59 -6.04 1.56
CA TYR A 1 10.07 -6.36 2.91
C TYR A 1 8.89 -6.70 3.81
N VAL A 2 8.95 -7.84 4.47
CA VAL A 2 7.96 -8.29 5.46
C VAL A 2 8.51 -7.97 6.84
N SER A 3 7.69 -7.32 7.66
CA SER A 3 8.00 -6.96 9.04
C SER A 3 6.85 -7.33 9.95
N SER A 4 7.02 -7.27 11.27
CA SER A 4 5.93 -7.45 12.23
C SER A 4 4.72 -6.56 11.90
N ASN A 5 4.95 -5.34 11.38
CA ASN A 5 3.92 -4.34 11.10
C ASN A 5 3.05 -4.64 9.87
N ASN A 6 3.52 -5.48 8.95
CA ASN A 6 2.77 -5.87 7.75
C ASN A 6 2.67 -7.39 7.55
N PHE A 7 3.26 -8.18 8.45
CA PHE A 7 3.34 -9.64 8.33
C PHE A 7 1.98 -10.30 8.19
N SER A 8 1.02 -9.91 9.02
CA SER A 8 -0.33 -10.50 9.00
C SER A 8 -1.05 -10.24 7.69
N VAL A 9 -0.91 -9.01 7.15
CA VAL A 9 -1.50 -8.64 5.85
C VAL A 9 -0.81 -9.37 4.71
N TYR A 10 0.54 -9.43 4.75
CA TYR A 10 1.32 -10.13 3.74
C TYR A 10 0.97 -11.64 3.72
N LYS A 11 0.91 -12.26 4.89
CA LYS A 11 0.52 -13.67 5.02
C LYS A 11 -0.87 -13.92 4.44
N LEU A 12 -1.84 -13.06 4.73
CA LEU A 12 -3.18 -13.18 4.17
C LEU A 12 -3.17 -13.10 2.64
N ILE A 13 -2.39 -12.17 2.06
CA ILE A 13 -2.22 -12.07 0.61
C ILE A 13 -1.62 -13.36 0.02
N GLU A 14 -0.65 -13.96 0.72
CA GLU A 14 -0.05 -15.23 0.31
C GLU A 14 -1.03 -16.41 0.39
N GLU A 15 -1.97 -16.39 1.32
CA GLU A 15 -2.99 -17.42 1.49
C GLU A 15 -4.16 -17.34 0.49
N TRP A 16 -4.20 -16.31 -0.38
CA TRP A 16 -5.24 -16.23 -1.41
C TRP A 16 -5.29 -17.51 -2.27
N PRO A 17 -6.47 -18.07 -2.60
CA PRO A 17 -7.83 -17.56 -2.38
C PRO A 17 -8.48 -17.94 -1.03
N ASN A 18 -7.75 -18.54 -0.10
CA ASN A 18 -8.26 -19.09 1.14
C ASN A 18 -8.47 -18.01 2.24
N TRP A 19 -8.96 -16.86 1.86
CA TRP A 19 -9.28 -15.79 2.83
C TRP A 19 -10.51 -16.18 3.69
N PRO A 20 -10.53 -15.80 4.97
CA PRO A 20 -11.69 -16.02 5.82
C PRO A 20 -12.97 -15.34 5.31
N ASN A 21 -12.81 -14.25 4.54
CA ASN A 21 -13.88 -13.53 3.86
C ASN A 21 -13.38 -13.05 2.50
N LYS A 22 -14.27 -13.01 1.50
CA LYS A 22 -13.94 -12.52 0.16
C LYS A 22 -13.73 -11.00 0.10
N TRP A 23 -14.12 -10.26 1.13
CA TRP A 23 -13.97 -8.81 1.21
C TRP A 23 -12.94 -8.44 2.27
N LEU A 24 -11.92 -7.71 1.85
CA LEU A 24 -10.79 -7.29 2.68
C LEU A 24 -10.64 -5.77 2.63
N ASN A 25 -10.54 -5.14 3.78
CA ASN A 25 -10.09 -3.76 3.91
C ASN A 25 -8.69 -3.71 4.51
N ILE A 26 -7.71 -3.26 3.72
CA ILE A 26 -6.38 -2.91 4.20
C ILE A 26 -6.36 -1.42 4.49
N TYR A 27 -6.08 -1.06 5.74
CA TYR A 27 -6.03 0.34 6.14
C TYR A 27 -4.71 0.70 6.80
N GLY A 28 -4.37 1.99 6.73
CA GLY A 28 -3.16 2.56 7.30
C GLY A 28 -2.83 3.89 6.63
N VAL A 29 -1.98 4.67 7.27
CA VAL A 29 -1.59 5.99 6.79
C VAL A 29 -0.98 5.95 5.38
N SER A 30 -0.91 7.10 4.72
CA SER A 30 -0.24 7.21 3.42
C SER A 30 1.20 6.69 3.52
N GLY A 31 1.69 6.02 2.48
CA GLY A 31 3.04 5.47 2.46
C GLY A 31 3.27 4.20 3.31
N SER A 32 2.23 3.62 3.93
CA SER A 32 2.35 2.35 4.68
C SER A 32 2.51 1.10 3.80
N GLY A 33 2.44 1.22 2.49
CA GLY A 33 2.67 0.10 1.56
C GLY A 33 1.42 -0.61 1.05
N LYS A 34 0.20 -0.11 1.28
CA LYS A 34 -1.07 -0.70 0.81
C LYS A 34 -1.08 -0.99 -0.69
N THR A 35 -0.78 0.03 -1.49
CA THR A 35 -0.73 -0.08 -2.96
C THR A 35 0.33 -1.08 -3.42
N HIS A 36 1.45 -1.19 -2.71
CA HIS A 36 2.47 -2.19 -3.00
C HIS A 36 1.96 -3.62 -2.78
N LEU A 37 1.25 -3.86 -1.67
CA LEU A 37 0.62 -5.14 -1.38
C LEU A 37 -0.47 -5.49 -2.40
N SER A 38 -1.23 -4.49 -2.85
CA SER A 38 -2.20 -4.65 -3.94
C SER A 38 -1.56 -5.13 -5.24
N LYS A 39 -0.38 -4.59 -5.59
CA LYS A 39 0.38 -5.04 -6.78
C LYS A 39 0.95 -6.44 -6.62
N ILE A 40 1.31 -6.86 -5.41
CA ILE A 40 1.72 -8.25 -5.14
C ILE A 40 0.52 -9.19 -5.38
N LEU A 41 -0.65 -8.83 -4.85
CA LEU A 41 -1.87 -9.61 -5.04
C LEU A 41 -2.28 -9.68 -6.52
N GLU A 42 -2.21 -8.57 -7.25
CA GLU A 42 -2.49 -8.51 -8.69
C GLU A 42 -1.63 -9.51 -9.48
N LYS A 43 -0.33 -9.52 -9.21
CA LYS A 43 0.60 -10.47 -9.87
C LYS A 43 0.28 -11.93 -9.54
N LYS A 44 -0.17 -12.20 -8.33
CA LYS A 44 -0.50 -13.54 -7.86
C LYS A 44 -1.79 -14.06 -8.49
N ILE A 45 -2.82 -13.23 -8.61
CA ILE A 45 -4.14 -13.60 -9.13
C ILE A 45 -4.17 -13.61 -10.66
N GLY A 46 -3.55 -12.60 -11.29
CA GLY A 46 -3.57 -12.39 -12.74
C GLY A 46 -4.85 -11.74 -13.28
N LYS A 47 -6.04 -12.17 -12.82
CA LYS A 47 -7.34 -11.59 -13.23
C LYS A 47 -7.85 -10.57 -12.21
N VAL A 48 -7.14 -9.46 -12.10
CA VAL A 48 -7.44 -8.37 -11.15
C VAL A 48 -7.69 -7.07 -11.89
N LYS A 49 -8.61 -6.25 -11.40
CA LYS A 49 -8.77 -4.86 -11.80
C LYS A 49 -8.46 -3.95 -10.62
N ILE A 50 -7.43 -3.14 -10.76
CA ILE A 50 -7.14 -2.06 -9.79
C ILE A 50 -7.80 -0.78 -10.29
N ILE A 51 -8.57 -0.13 -9.41
CA ILE A 51 -9.28 1.10 -9.69
C ILE A 51 -9.10 2.09 -8.54
N ASN A 52 -8.89 3.37 -8.86
CA ASN A 52 -8.98 4.42 -7.86
C ASN A 52 -10.44 4.58 -7.43
N ALA A 53 -10.69 4.76 -6.14
CA ALA A 53 -12.03 4.88 -5.57
C ALA A 53 -12.89 5.97 -6.26
N GLU A 54 -12.28 7.06 -6.70
CA GLU A 54 -12.93 8.16 -7.40
C GLU A 54 -13.49 7.76 -8.78
N ASN A 55 -12.97 6.68 -9.36
CA ASN A 55 -13.34 6.19 -10.70
C ASN A 55 -14.33 5.01 -10.66
N ILE A 56 -14.86 4.67 -9.49
CA ILE A 56 -15.89 3.63 -9.38
C ILE A 56 -17.19 4.13 -10.04
N ASN A 57 -17.72 3.31 -10.94
CA ASN A 57 -18.95 3.60 -11.68
C ASN A 57 -19.65 2.31 -12.11
N ASP A 58 -20.77 2.42 -12.83
CA ASP A 58 -21.54 1.26 -13.31
C ASP A 58 -20.72 0.32 -14.19
N SER A 59 -19.77 0.82 -14.97
CA SER A 59 -18.89 -0.02 -15.79
C SER A 59 -17.97 -0.91 -14.92
N THR A 60 -17.67 -0.47 -13.70
CA THR A 60 -16.93 -1.28 -12.71
C THR A 60 -17.76 -2.48 -12.27
N ILE A 61 -19.05 -2.27 -12.02
CA ILE A 61 -20.00 -3.33 -11.63
C ILE A 61 -20.12 -4.36 -12.76
N ILE A 62 -20.33 -3.92 -13.98
CA ILE A 62 -20.42 -4.79 -15.16
C ILE A 62 -19.13 -5.60 -15.36
N SER A 63 -17.98 -5.01 -15.07
CA SER A 63 -16.69 -5.66 -15.25
C SER A 63 -16.39 -6.77 -14.23
N LEU A 64 -17.16 -6.89 -13.14
CA LEU A 64 -16.95 -7.91 -12.10
C LEU A 64 -16.87 -9.35 -12.65
N GLU A 65 -17.65 -9.67 -13.68
CA GLU A 65 -17.65 -11.01 -14.27
C GLU A 65 -16.29 -11.41 -14.85
N LYS A 66 -15.54 -10.41 -15.35
CA LYS A 66 -14.25 -10.61 -16.04
C LYS A 66 -13.07 -10.80 -15.10
N PHE A 67 -13.22 -10.41 -13.82
CA PHE A 67 -12.14 -10.41 -12.84
C PHE A 67 -12.46 -11.31 -11.65
N GLU A 68 -11.42 -11.89 -11.06
CA GLU A 68 -11.53 -12.65 -9.81
C GLU A 68 -11.56 -11.72 -8.59
N CYS A 69 -10.84 -10.61 -8.69
CA CYS A 69 -10.75 -9.61 -7.63
C CYS A 69 -10.79 -8.19 -8.21
N ILE A 70 -11.51 -7.29 -7.53
CA ILE A 70 -11.40 -5.85 -7.76
C ILE A 70 -10.71 -5.23 -6.55
N ILE A 71 -9.67 -4.45 -6.82
CA ILE A 71 -8.92 -3.68 -5.84
C ILE A 71 -9.31 -2.21 -5.97
N ILE A 72 -9.90 -1.65 -4.93
CA ILE A 72 -10.28 -0.25 -4.83
C ILE A 72 -9.20 0.47 -4.03
N ASP A 73 -8.38 1.26 -4.70
CA ASP A 73 -7.29 2.00 -4.07
C ASP A 73 -7.71 3.45 -3.71
N ASN A 74 -7.03 4.03 -2.73
CA ASN A 74 -7.28 5.40 -2.25
C ASN A 74 -8.72 5.67 -1.81
N PHE A 75 -9.36 4.72 -1.15
CA PHE A 75 -10.74 4.86 -0.73
C PHE A 75 -10.89 5.95 0.34
N LYS A 76 -11.78 6.90 0.04
CA LYS A 76 -12.20 7.98 0.94
C LYS A 76 -13.73 8.03 1.00
N ASN A 77 -14.26 8.77 1.97
CA ASN A 77 -15.71 8.84 2.19
C ASN A 77 -16.48 9.72 1.16
N ASN A 78 -15.88 10.00 0.00
CA ASN A 78 -16.46 10.78 -1.10
C ASN A 78 -16.97 9.91 -2.27
N VAL A 79 -16.94 8.61 -2.15
CA VAL A 79 -17.43 7.67 -3.16
C VAL A 79 -18.96 7.64 -3.16
N ASP A 80 -19.58 7.53 -4.35
CA ASP A 80 -21.02 7.33 -4.44
C ASP A 80 -21.44 6.05 -3.72
N GLN A 81 -22.22 6.22 -2.65
CA GLN A 81 -22.61 5.10 -1.78
C GLN A 81 -23.59 4.14 -2.45
N LYS A 82 -24.39 4.60 -3.43
CA LYS A 82 -25.30 3.71 -4.19
C LYS A 82 -24.50 2.80 -5.10
N ILE A 83 -23.52 3.35 -5.82
CA ILE A 83 -22.63 2.59 -6.69
C ILE A 83 -21.81 1.59 -5.88
N LEU A 84 -21.25 2.02 -4.76
CA LEU A 84 -20.51 1.13 -3.85
C LEU A 84 -21.38 -0.02 -3.33
N PHE A 85 -22.62 0.29 -2.91
CA PHE A 85 -23.58 -0.71 -2.44
C PHE A 85 -23.91 -1.72 -3.53
N SER A 86 -24.17 -1.25 -4.75
CA SER A 86 -24.45 -2.11 -5.91
C SER A 86 -23.24 -3.00 -6.25
N LEU A 87 -22.02 -2.45 -6.22
CA LEU A 87 -20.78 -3.18 -6.46
C LEU A 87 -20.61 -4.32 -5.44
N LEU A 88 -20.81 -4.04 -4.14
CA LEU A 88 -20.70 -5.04 -3.09
C LEU A 88 -21.78 -6.12 -3.21
N ASN A 89 -23.02 -5.76 -3.52
CA ASN A 89 -24.08 -6.73 -3.73
C ASN A 89 -23.78 -7.66 -4.92
N GLN A 90 -23.39 -7.09 -6.06
CA GLN A 90 -23.05 -7.87 -7.25
C GLN A 90 -21.82 -8.76 -6.99
N SER A 91 -20.79 -8.25 -6.30
CA SER A 91 -19.60 -9.05 -5.94
C SER A 91 -19.96 -10.24 -5.05
N LYS A 92 -20.94 -10.08 -4.14
CA LYS A 92 -21.45 -11.16 -3.31
C LYS A 92 -22.18 -12.22 -4.13
N GLN A 93 -23.04 -11.80 -5.07
CA GLN A 93 -23.78 -12.73 -5.94
C GLN A 93 -22.85 -13.53 -6.84
N LEU A 94 -21.81 -12.89 -7.39
CA LEU A 94 -20.82 -13.51 -8.26
C LEU A 94 -19.65 -14.15 -7.51
N GLU A 95 -19.72 -14.17 -6.19
CA GLU A 95 -18.67 -14.70 -5.30
C GLU A 95 -17.26 -14.11 -5.54
N LYS A 96 -17.17 -12.83 -5.93
CA LYS A 96 -15.91 -12.15 -6.27
C LYS A 96 -15.22 -11.56 -5.03
N PHE A 97 -13.90 -11.47 -5.11
CA PHE A 97 -13.09 -10.84 -4.07
C PHE A 97 -13.08 -9.31 -4.25
N ILE A 98 -13.15 -8.60 -3.14
CA ILE A 98 -12.99 -7.13 -3.10
C ILE A 98 -11.91 -6.79 -2.08
N LEU A 99 -10.89 -6.08 -2.52
CA LEU A 99 -9.90 -5.45 -1.65
C LEU A 99 -10.12 -3.94 -1.68
N VAL A 100 -10.21 -3.31 -0.51
CA VAL A 100 -10.29 -1.85 -0.39
C VAL A 100 -9.11 -1.34 0.41
N ASN A 101 -8.34 -0.42 -0.17
CA ASN A 101 -7.28 0.32 0.52
C ASN A 101 -7.79 1.67 1.01
N SER A 102 -7.65 1.95 2.29
CA SER A 102 -8.08 3.20 2.92
C SER A 102 -7.06 3.70 3.95
N GLU A 103 -7.17 4.94 4.41
CA GLU A 103 -6.32 5.46 5.47
C GLU A 103 -6.79 5.02 6.85
N ILE A 104 -8.11 4.96 7.04
CA ILE A 104 -8.76 4.48 8.27
C ILE A 104 -9.67 3.31 7.94
N PRO A 105 -10.01 2.45 8.91
CA PRO A 105 -10.94 1.34 8.68
C PRO A 105 -12.27 1.82 8.12
N LEU A 106 -12.81 1.15 7.08
CA LEU A 106 -14.11 1.50 6.50
C LEU A 106 -15.22 1.57 7.56
N LYS A 107 -15.20 0.69 8.57
CA LYS A 107 -16.19 0.69 9.65
C LYS A 107 -16.19 1.97 10.51
N GLN A 108 -15.12 2.78 10.47
CA GLN A 108 -15.03 4.08 11.14
C GLN A 108 -15.52 5.23 10.26
N MET A 109 -15.77 4.97 8.98
CA MET A 109 -16.28 5.98 8.06
C MET A 109 -17.80 6.15 8.22
N LYS A 110 -18.29 7.34 7.86
CA LYS A 110 -19.72 7.65 7.94
C LYS A 110 -20.41 7.30 6.62
N PHE A 111 -21.29 6.31 6.64
CA PHE A 111 -22.16 5.97 5.52
C PHE A 111 -23.60 6.38 5.84
N LYS A 112 -24.33 6.93 4.86
CA LYS A 112 -25.74 7.31 5.00
C LYS A 112 -26.68 6.13 4.77
N ILE A 113 -26.30 5.19 3.88
CA ILE A 113 -27.12 4.03 3.53
C ILE A 113 -26.93 2.96 4.60
N VAL A 114 -28.01 2.60 5.30
CA VAL A 114 -27.98 1.62 6.40
C VAL A 114 -27.51 0.25 5.92
N ASP A 115 -28.03 -0.22 4.80
CA ASP A 115 -27.66 -1.52 4.24
C ASP A 115 -26.19 -1.58 3.81
N LEU A 116 -25.63 -0.44 3.37
CA LEU A 116 -24.18 -0.35 3.08
C LEU A 116 -23.35 -0.52 4.36
N LYS A 117 -23.77 0.02 5.50
CA LYS A 117 -23.07 -0.19 6.77
C LYS A 117 -22.98 -1.68 7.10
N SER A 118 -24.07 -2.41 7.00
CA SER A 118 -24.07 -3.86 7.19
C SER A 118 -23.12 -4.59 6.27
N ARG A 119 -23.03 -4.17 5.00
CA ARG A 119 -22.04 -4.72 4.05
C ARG A 119 -20.61 -4.41 4.45
N ILE A 120 -20.34 -3.19 4.88
CA ILE A 120 -19.02 -2.78 5.36
C ILE A 120 -18.59 -3.59 6.59
N GLU A 121 -19.48 -3.85 7.53
CA GLU A 121 -19.19 -4.67 8.72
C GLU A 121 -18.76 -6.10 8.37
N SER A 122 -19.15 -6.60 7.20
CA SER A 122 -18.75 -7.93 6.72
C SER A 122 -17.31 -8.01 6.23
N PHE A 123 -16.60 -6.89 6.08
CA PHE A 123 -15.21 -6.91 5.64
C PHE A 123 -14.28 -7.52 6.71
N LEU A 124 -13.24 -8.20 6.25
CA LEU A 124 -12.07 -8.47 7.08
C LEU A 124 -11.22 -7.19 7.14
N PHE A 125 -10.87 -6.72 8.33
CA PHE A 125 -10.12 -5.49 8.52
C PHE A 125 -8.69 -5.79 8.93
N MET A 126 -7.72 -5.28 8.15
CA MET A 126 -6.30 -5.47 8.40
C MET A 126 -5.58 -4.12 8.37
N GLY A 127 -4.96 -3.76 9.51
CA GLY A 127 -4.16 -2.53 9.61
C GLY A 127 -2.71 -2.74 9.21
N ILE A 128 -2.11 -1.72 8.61
CA ILE A 128 -0.67 -1.64 8.38
C ILE A 128 -0.14 -0.39 9.06
N GLU A 129 0.88 -0.57 9.89
CA GLU A 129 1.58 0.52 10.53
C GLU A 129 2.73 1.05 9.67
N LEU A 130 3.23 2.23 10.02
CA LEU A 130 4.45 2.76 9.44
C LEU A 130 5.67 1.88 9.78
N PRO A 131 6.71 1.91 8.93
CA PRO A 131 7.93 1.15 9.22
C PRO A 131 8.60 1.65 10.52
N THR A 132 9.07 0.72 11.33
CA THR A 132 9.92 1.01 12.48
C THR A 132 11.32 1.43 12.04
N ASP A 133 12.10 2.05 12.93
CA ASP A 133 13.48 2.44 12.64
C ASP A 133 14.35 1.24 12.28
N ASP A 134 14.15 0.10 12.96
CA ASP A 134 14.88 -1.15 12.66
C ASP A 134 14.57 -1.64 11.24
N LEU A 135 13.30 -1.59 10.83
CA LEU A 135 12.91 -1.97 9.48
C LEU A 135 13.48 -1.01 8.44
N LEU A 136 13.45 0.30 8.70
CA LEU A 136 14.07 1.30 7.83
C LEU A 136 15.58 1.06 7.70
N GLN A 137 16.25 0.71 8.81
CA GLN A 137 17.68 0.35 8.81
C GLN A 137 17.95 -0.84 7.88
N VAL A 138 17.12 -1.90 7.95
CA VAL A 138 17.23 -3.07 7.07
C VAL A 138 17.01 -2.69 5.60
N ILE A 139 15.98 -1.87 5.31
CA ILE A 139 15.68 -1.40 3.94
C ILE A 139 16.85 -0.62 3.36
N ILE A 140 17.39 0.35 4.12
CA ILE A 140 18.52 1.18 3.70
C ILE A 140 19.75 0.30 3.44
N THR A 141 20.11 -0.53 4.40
CA THR A 141 21.29 -1.40 4.30
C THR A 141 21.19 -2.32 3.09
N LYS A 142 20.04 -2.96 2.88
CA LYS A 142 19.85 -3.85 1.74
C LYS A 142 19.86 -3.11 0.41
N SER A 143 19.20 -1.95 0.32
CA SER A 143 19.17 -1.14 -0.92
C SER A 143 20.57 -0.80 -1.42
N PHE A 144 21.49 -0.50 -0.52
CA PHE A 144 22.88 -0.18 -0.87
C PHE A 144 23.76 -1.43 -1.03
N SER A 145 23.52 -2.49 -0.24
CA SER A 145 24.22 -3.77 -0.41
C SER A 145 23.95 -4.41 -1.77
N ASP A 146 22.72 -4.37 -2.25
CA ASP A 146 22.34 -4.89 -3.56
C ASP A 146 23.09 -4.18 -4.70
N LYS A 147 23.60 -2.98 -4.44
CA LYS A 147 24.42 -2.16 -5.33
C LYS A 147 25.93 -2.24 -5.01
N GLN A 148 26.34 -3.16 -4.15
CA GLN A 148 27.71 -3.34 -3.70
C GLN A 148 28.31 -2.12 -2.96
N VAL A 149 27.44 -1.23 -2.42
CA VAL A 149 27.84 -0.07 -1.63
C VAL A 149 27.76 -0.42 -0.15
N LYS A 150 28.89 -0.36 0.54
CA LYS A 150 28.94 -0.51 2.00
C LYS A 150 28.67 0.85 2.65
N LEU A 151 27.52 1.01 3.30
CA LEU A 151 27.13 2.24 3.95
C LEU A 151 27.64 2.29 5.40
N ASP A 152 28.18 3.44 5.81
CA ASP A 152 28.51 3.68 7.23
C ASP A 152 27.20 3.72 8.06
N PRO A 153 27.14 2.99 9.21
CA PRO A 153 25.97 3.02 10.11
C PRO A 153 25.53 4.43 10.53
N LYS A 154 26.46 5.38 10.61
CA LYS A 154 26.15 6.80 10.91
C LYS A 154 25.31 7.44 9.81
N ILE A 155 25.54 7.07 8.55
CA ILE A 155 24.78 7.58 7.41
C ILE A 155 23.36 7.04 7.43
N SER A 156 23.17 5.74 7.64
CA SER A 156 21.82 5.15 7.73
C SER A 156 21.02 5.71 8.90
N SER A 157 21.64 5.90 10.07
CA SER A 157 20.98 6.58 11.19
C SER A 157 20.63 8.03 10.90
N PHE A 158 21.45 8.73 10.13
CA PHE A 158 21.18 10.10 9.71
C PHE A 158 19.97 10.15 8.72
N ILE A 159 19.90 9.20 7.77
CA ILE A 159 18.77 9.09 6.84
C ILE A 159 17.46 8.85 7.62
N ILE A 160 17.43 7.89 8.55
CA ILE A 160 16.24 7.56 9.34
C ILE A 160 15.70 8.75 10.12
N LYS A 161 16.60 9.62 10.62
CA LYS A 161 16.22 10.80 11.39
C LYS A 161 15.68 11.96 10.55
N ASN A 162 16.02 12.02 9.26
CA ASN A 162 15.75 13.19 8.41
C ASN A 162 14.80 12.89 7.24
N VAL A 163 14.44 11.63 6.99
CA VAL A 163 13.49 11.24 5.96
C VAL A 163 12.16 10.87 6.61
N GLU A 164 11.05 11.30 6.03
CA GLU A 164 9.71 10.95 6.49
C GLU A 164 9.55 9.43 6.60
N ARG A 165 8.97 8.98 7.72
CA ARG A 165 8.74 7.55 8.02
C ARG A 165 7.61 6.98 7.17
N SER A 166 7.86 6.82 5.87
CA SER A 166 6.97 6.08 4.98
C SER A 166 7.79 5.26 3.99
N TYR A 167 7.22 4.13 3.55
CA TYR A 167 7.90 3.30 2.55
C TYR A 167 8.14 4.08 1.26
N ASP A 168 7.12 4.80 0.77
CA ASP A 168 7.19 5.53 -0.51
C ASP A 168 8.25 6.63 -0.47
N LYS A 169 8.29 7.41 0.63
CA LYS A 169 9.28 8.49 0.80
C LYS A 169 10.68 7.93 0.94
N MET A 170 10.84 6.86 1.72
CA MET A 170 12.15 6.21 1.90
C MET A 170 12.66 5.64 0.57
N PHE A 171 11.86 4.89 -0.18
CA PHE A 171 12.29 4.34 -1.45
C PHE A 171 12.59 5.42 -2.50
N LYS A 172 11.76 6.47 -2.57
CA LYS A 172 12.04 7.63 -3.43
C LYS A 172 13.39 8.25 -3.07
N PHE A 173 13.61 8.54 -1.79
CA PHE A 173 14.84 9.13 -1.30
C PHE A 173 16.08 8.29 -1.64
N LEU A 174 16.02 6.96 -1.41
CA LEU A 174 17.11 6.04 -1.73
C LEU A 174 17.42 6.01 -3.25
N LYS A 175 16.38 6.12 -4.07
CA LYS A 175 16.54 6.24 -5.52
C LYS A 175 17.22 7.55 -5.91
N ASP A 176 16.76 8.68 -5.36
CA ASP A 176 17.32 10.00 -5.64
C ASP A 176 18.81 10.09 -5.22
N VAL A 177 19.17 9.46 -4.08
CA VAL A 177 20.57 9.36 -3.62
C VAL A 177 21.42 8.58 -4.62
N ASP A 178 20.91 7.46 -5.11
CA ASP A 178 21.59 6.62 -6.09
C ASP A 178 21.83 7.37 -7.41
N GLU A 179 20.78 7.98 -7.95
CA GLU A 179 20.86 8.76 -9.20
C GLU A 179 21.85 9.92 -9.07
N LEU A 180 21.87 10.63 -7.94
CA LEU A 180 22.83 11.70 -7.72
C LEU A 180 24.26 11.18 -7.54
N SER A 181 24.46 10.04 -6.88
CA SER A 181 25.77 9.38 -6.75
C SER A 181 26.35 9.00 -8.11
N LEU A 182 25.53 8.32 -8.94
CA LEU A 182 25.91 7.88 -10.28
C LEU A 182 26.21 9.07 -11.19
N SER A 183 25.33 10.06 -11.25
CA SER A 183 25.49 11.22 -12.15
C SER A 183 26.66 12.13 -11.76
N SER A 184 26.99 12.22 -10.48
CA SER A 184 28.11 13.04 -10.00
C SER A 184 29.44 12.28 -9.89
N GLY A 185 29.45 10.94 -10.03
CA GLY A 185 30.62 10.10 -9.82
C GLY A 185 31.14 10.11 -8.38
N LYS A 186 30.30 10.52 -7.41
CA LYS A 186 30.71 10.68 -6.01
C LYS A 186 30.20 9.51 -5.15
N SER A 187 31.03 9.08 -4.22
CA SER A 187 30.65 8.10 -3.20
C SER A 187 29.55 8.67 -2.30
N ILE A 188 28.67 7.79 -1.81
CA ILE A 188 27.58 8.14 -0.92
C ILE A 188 28.14 8.52 0.45
N ASN A 189 27.94 9.77 0.85
CA ASN A 189 28.39 10.34 2.10
C ASN A 189 27.35 11.33 2.65
N ILE A 190 27.55 11.84 3.86
CA ILE A 190 26.62 12.76 4.53
C ILE A 190 26.34 14.02 3.69
N ASN A 191 27.34 14.54 2.98
CA ASN A 191 27.15 15.74 2.17
C ASN A 191 26.24 15.49 0.96
N LEU A 192 26.37 14.34 0.30
CA LEU A 192 25.50 13.92 -0.78
C LEU A 192 24.07 13.70 -0.27
N ILE A 193 23.90 13.04 0.90
CA ILE A 193 22.60 12.84 1.56
C ILE A 193 21.93 14.18 1.86
N LYS A 194 22.65 15.13 2.47
CA LYS A 194 22.13 16.49 2.76
C LYS A 194 21.68 17.21 1.50
N LYS A 195 22.40 17.04 0.40
CA LYS A 195 22.05 17.66 -0.87
C LYS A 195 20.72 17.12 -1.43
N VAL A 196 20.50 15.81 -1.32
CA VAL A 196 19.22 15.19 -1.73
C VAL A 196 18.08 15.62 -0.80
N LEU A 197 18.33 15.74 0.51
CA LEU A 197 17.32 16.25 1.46
C LEU A 197 16.89 17.68 1.12
N GLY A 198 17.84 18.59 0.86
CA GLY A 198 17.55 19.97 0.51
C GLY A 198 16.90 20.17 -0.87
N ASN A 199 16.94 19.18 -1.76
CA ASN A 199 16.24 19.22 -3.05
C ASN A 199 14.80 18.66 -2.96
N ASN A 200 14.41 18.10 -1.80
CA ASN A 200 13.09 17.51 -1.57
C ASN A 200 12.20 18.37 -0.64
N GLU A 201 12.67 19.56 -0.21
CA GLU A 201 11.88 20.62 0.41
C GLU A 201 11.32 21.57 -0.67
#